data_8226aa6523d9f3381df452487f2c357a
#
_entry.id   8226aa6523d9f3381df452487f2c357a
#
_cell.length_a   1.000
_cell.length_b   1.000
_cell.length_c   1.000
_cell.angle_alpha   90.00
_cell.angle_beta   90.00
_cell.angle_gamma   90.00
#
_symmetry.space_group_name_H-M   'P 1'
#
loop_
_entity.id
_entity.type
_entity.pdbx_description
1 polymer ?
#
loop_
_entity_poly.entity_id
_entity_poly.type
_entity_poly.pdbx_seq_one_letter_code
_entity_poly.pdbx_strand_id
1 'polypeptide(L)'
;MAVKVGINGFGRIGRNVVRAGLGRKGVEFVAVNDLTDTQTLAHLLKYDSVLGPLHEEVKAEGDTIRIGSTKLKVFATKDPAELDWASVGAQIVVESTGRFTDAKDAAKHLRGPVKKVIISAPAKNEDVTLVLGVNDSMYDPAKHNVISNASCTTNCLAPVVKVLNDNFGIQKGSMTTIHSYTNDQNVL
;
A
#
# COMPACT_ATOMS: atom_id res chain seq x y z
N MET A 1 -2.77 7.10 -20.42
CA MET A 1 -2.86 8.00 -19.24
C MET A 1 -2.36 7.21 -18.03
N ALA A 2 -1.64 7.83 -17.10
CA ALA A 2 -1.22 7.19 -15.85
C ALA A 2 -2.40 7.08 -14.89
N VAL A 3 -2.44 5.98 -14.12
CA VAL A 3 -3.42 5.77 -13.05
C VAL A 3 -2.99 6.58 -11.83
N LYS A 4 -3.88 7.42 -11.33
CA LYS A 4 -3.63 8.27 -10.16
C LYS A 4 -3.87 7.49 -8.86
N VAL A 5 -2.85 7.46 -8.02
CA VAL A 5 -2.83 6.67 -6.79
C VAL A 5 -2.72 7.58 -5.56
N GLY A 6 -3.65 7.40 -4.63
CA GLY A 6 -3.58 7.95 -3.28
C GLY A 6 -3.09 6.91 -2.28
N ILE A 7 -2.48 7.34 -1.19
CA ILE A 7 -2.00 6.45 -0.12
C ILE A 7 -2.60 6.89 1.20
N ASN A 8 -3.30 6.01 1.88
CA ASN A 8 -3.76 6.21 3.24
C ASN A 8 -2.83 5.48 4.22
N GLY A 9 -2.17 6.22 5.08
CA GLY A 9 -1.08 5.74 5.94
C GLY A 9 0.28 5.88 5.27
N PHE A 10 1.01 6.94 5.62
CA PHE A 10 2.34 7.19 5.06
C PHE A 10 3.46 6.72 6.00
N GLY A 11 3.19 5.60 6.65
CA GLY A 11 4.15 4.83 7.44
C GLY A 11 5.22 4.16 6.54
N ARG A 12 5.88 3.15 7.07
CA ARG A 12 6.95 2.45 6.35
C ARG A 12 6.47 1.87 5.02
N ILE A 13 5.31 1.20 5.00
CA ILE A 13 4.79 0.57 3.78
C ILE A 13 4.37 1.63 2.75
N GLY A 14 3.58 2.63 3.14
CA GLY A 14 3.15 3.69 2.21
C GLY A 14 4.33 4.43 1.57
N ARG A 15 5.36 4.75 2.34
CA ARG A 15 6.59 5.37 1.80
C ARG A 15 7.33 4.44 0.84
N ASN A 16 7.40 3.16 1.14
CA ASN A 16 8.07 2.19 0.26
C ASN A 16 7.31 1.96 -1.05
N VAL A 17 5.98 2.02 -1.02
CA VAL A 17 5.14 1.98 -2.24
C VAL A 17 5.47 3.18 -3.13
N VAL A 18 5.55 4.38 -2.57
CA VAL A 18 5.97 5.57 -3.34
C VAL A 18 7.38 5.40 -3.90
N ARG A 19 8.36 5.03 -3.06
CA ARG A 19 9.76 4.84 -3.49
C ARG A 19 9.87 3.83 -4.63
N ALA A 20 9.17 2.70 -4.53
CA ALA A 20 9.18 1.65 -5.55
C ALA A 20 8.49 2.05 -6.87
N GLY A 21 7.53 2.97 -6.78
CA GLY A 21 6.73 3.42 -7.91
C GLY A 21 7.23 4.70 -8.59
N LEU A 22 8.18 5.43 -7.99
CA LEU A 22 8.74 6.63 -8.60
C LEU A 22 9.37 6.32 -9.97
N GLY A 23 9.04 7.15 -10.97
CA GLY A 23 9.53 6.98 -12.34
C GLY A 23 8.91 5.82 -13.13
N ARG A 24 8.03 5.00 -12.53
CA ARG A 24 7.34 3.94 -13.27
C ARG A 24 6.26 4.52 -14.18
N LYS A 25 6.31 4.11 -15.45
CA LYS A 25 5.28 4.47 -16.43
C LYS A 25 3.93 3.87 -16.03
N GLY A 26 2.86 4.63 -16.19
CA GLY A 26 1.49 4.16 -15.94
C GLY A 26 0.98 4.38 -14.52
N VAL A 27 1.81 4.84 -13.58
CA VAL A 27 1.42 5.17 -12.20
C VAL A 27 1.83 6.59 -11.87
N GLU A 28 0.93 7.33 -11.24
CA GLU A 28 1.14 8.69 -10.73
C GLU A 28 0.66 8.76 -9.28
N PHE A 29 1.55 8.97 -8.34
CA PHE A 29 1.15 9.26 -6.95
C PHE A 29 0.72 10.72 -6.83
N VAL A 30 -0.47 10.96 -6.30
CA VAL A 30 -1.08 12.30 -6.26
C VAL A 30 -1.26 12.84 -4.85
N ALA A 31 -1.47 11.96 -3.87
CA ALA A 31 -1.63 12.36 -2.48
C ALA A 31 -1.30 11.24 -1.50
N VAL A 32 -1.01 11.67 -0.28
CA VAL A 32 -0.86 10.79 0.89
C VAL A 32 -1.70 11.34 2.04
N ASN A 33 -2.15 10.46 2.92
CA ASN A 33 -2.79 10.84 4.17
C ASN A 33 -2.03 10.24 5.35
N ASP A 34 -1.68 11.07 6.31
CA ASP A 34 -1.10 10.66 7.60
C ASP A 34 -1.38 11.72 8.65
N LEU A 35 -1.36 11.35 9.91
CA LEU A 35 -1.60 12.28 11.02
C LEU A 35 -0.34 13.04 11.45
N THR A 36 0.80 12.64 10.92
CA THR A 36 2.12 13.26 11.13
C THR A 36 2.26 14.51 10.23
N ASP A 37 3.01 15.50 10.66
CA ASP A 37 3.25 16.72 9.90
C ASP A 37 4.04 16.47 8.60
N THR A 38 3.82 17.33 7.62
CA THR A 38 4.41 17.20 6.26
C THR A 38 5.94 17.20 6.28
N GLN A 39 6.58 17.96 7.18
CA GLN A 39 8.03 18.06 7.25
C GLN A 39 8.64 16.74 7.74
N THR A 40 8.07 16.16 8.78
CA THR A 40 8.47 14.84 9.27
C THR A 40 8.25 13.75 8.22
N LEU A 41 7.10 13.76 7.54
CA LEU A 41 6.82 12.80 6.46
C LEU A 41 7.81 12.91 5.30
N ALA A 42 8.15 14.12 4.88
CA ALA A 42 9.16 14.36 3.85
C ALA A 42 10.55 13.87 4.29
N HIS A 43 10.94 14.12 5.54
CA HIS A 43 12.20 13.63 6.10
C HIS A 43 12.25 12.10 6.10
N LEU A 44 11.20 11.44 6.60
CA LEU A 44 11.12 9.98 6.65
C LEU A 44 11.04 9.33 5.26
N LEU A 45 10.52 10.04 4.26
CA LEU A 45 10.54 9.58 2.88
C LEU A 45 11.95 9.67 2.28
N LYS A 46 12.66 10.78 2.58
CA LYS A 46 14.04 11.00 2.09
C LYS A 46 15.02 10.01 2.67
N TYR A 47 14.94 9.76 3.98
CA TYR A 47 15.92 8.95 4.71
C TYR A 47 15.26 7.67 5.22
N ASP A 48 15.80 6.53 4.80
CA ASP A 48 15.38 5.21 5.26
C ASP A 48 16.61 4.44 5.77
N SER A 49 16.51 3.86 6.97
CA SER A 49 17.62 3.17 7.62
C SER A 49 18.03 1.87 6.92
N VAL A 50 17.12 1.28 6.14
CA VAL A 50 17.37 0.01 5.42
C VAL A 50 17.64 0.25 3.95
N LEU A 51 16.82 1.09 3.29
CA LEU A 51 16.92 1.35 1.85
C LEU A 51 17.85 2.52 1.50
N GLY A 52 18.37 3.21 2.51
CA GLY A 52 19.20 4.39 2.32
C GLY A 52 18.43 5.64 1.87
N PRO A 53 19.14 6.74 1.63
CA PRO A 53 18.52 7.99 1.18
C PRO A 53 17.90 7.84 -0.20
N LEU A 54 16.74 8.45 -0.43
CA LEU A 54 16.18 8.59 -1.77
C LEU A 54 17.07 9.52 -2.61
N HIS A 55 17.35 9.17 -3.86
CA HIS A 55 18.25 9.98 -4.71
C HIS A 55 17.64 11.34 -5.06
N GLU A 56 16.33 11.36 -5.34
CA GLU A 56 15.59 12.57 -5.67
C GLU A 56 15.59 13.57 -4.52
N GLU A 57 15.54 14.85 -4.85
CA GLU A 57 15.33 15.89 -3.86
C GLU A 57 13.92 15.77 -3.28
N VAL A 58 13.80 15.76 -1.95
CA VAL A 58 12.52 15.73 -1.23
C VAL A 58 12.39 17.00 -0.38
N LYS A 59 11.31 17.74 -0.59
CA LYS A 59 11.00 18.98 0.17
C LYS A 59 9.56 18.97 0.63
N ALA A 60 9.35 19.48 1.85
CA ALA A 60 8.04 19.84 2.36
C ALA A 60 7.71 21.28 1.94
N GLU A 61 6.59 21.46 1.26
CA GLU A 61 6.09 22.76 0.78
C GLU A 61 4.64 22.94 1.25
N GLY A 62 4.47 23.44 2.49
CA GLY A 62 3.15 23.54 3.13
C GLY A 62 2.53 22.16 3.33
N ASP A 63 1.41 21.92 2.69
CA ASP A 63 0.67 20.64 2.71
C ASP A 63 1.02 19.74 1.51
N THR A 64 2.22 19.88 0.98
CA THR A 64 2.69 19.13 -0.19
C THR A 64 4.10 18.61 0.05
N ILE A 65 4.36 17.35 -0.30
CA ILE A 65 5.72 16.80 -0.40
C ILE A 65 6.11 16.81 -1.88
N ARG A 66 7.20 17.52 -2.21
CA ARG A 66 7.78 17.51 -3.54
C ARG A 66 8.94 16.52 -3.61
N ILE A 67 8.91 15.64 -4.62
CA ILE A 67 9.93 14.63 -4.91
C ILE A 67 10.38 14.83 -6.35
N GLY A 68 11.50 15.52 -6.57
CA GLY A 68 11.89 15.94 -7.91
C GLY A 68 10.78 16.75 -8.58
N SER A 69 10.18 16.22 -9.64
CA SER A 69 9.03 16.80 -10.35
C SER A 69 7.66 16.36 -9.81
N THR A 70 7.60 15.31 -9.01
CA THR A 70 6.35 14.77 -8.44
C THR A 70 5.92 15.59 -7.24
N LYS A 71 4.62 15.88 -7.14
CA LYS A 71 4.01 16.58 -6.00
C LYS A 71 2.96 15.68 -5.37
N LEU A 72 3.08 15.43 -4.07
CA LEU A 72 2.13 14.67 -3.26
C LEU A 72 1.39 15.64 -2.33
N LYS A 73 0.10 15.79 -2.50
CA LYS A 73 -0.75 16.48 -1.53
C LYS A 73 -0.76 15.68 -0.22
N VAL A 74 -0.61 16.33 0.91
CA VAL A 74 -0.68 15.71 2.22
C VAL A 74 -2.02 16.04 2.86
N PHE A 75 -2.78 15.01 3.21
CA PHE A 75 -3.97 15.12 4.05
C PHE A 75 -3.63 14.69 5.47
N ALA A 76 -4.41 15.16 6.46
CA ALA A 76 -4.26 14.82 7.87
C ALA A 76 -5.62 14.44 8.47
N THR A 77 -6.29 13.49 7.87
CA THR A 77 -7.68 13.10 8.16
C THR A 77 -7.72 11.71 8.80
N LYS A 78 -8.45 11.56 9.91
CA LYS A 78 -8.56 10.29 10.65
C LYS A 78 -9.54 9.32 10.02
N ASP A 79 -10.70 9.81 9.55
CA ASP A 79 -11.75 8.95 8.98
C ASP A 79 -11.56 8.86 7.45
N PRO A 80 -11.40 7.67 6.89
CA PRO A 80 -11.34 7.47 5.45
C PRO A 80 -12.54 8.05 4.69
N ALA A 81 -13.70 8.13 5.34
CA ALA A 81 -14.91 8.70 4.75
C ALA A 81 -14.82 10.22 4.53
N GLU A 82 -13.93 10.92 5.17
CA GLU A 82 -13.76 12.38 5.05
C GLU A 82 -12.64 12.78 4.08
N LEU A 83 -11.85 11.80 3.59
CA LEU A 83 -10.73 12.07 2.68
C LEU A 83 -11.22 12.52 1.30
N ASP A 84 -10.77 13.67 0.86
CA ASP A 84 -11.14 14.23 -0.45
C ASP A 84 -10.20 13.75 -1.58
N TRP A 85 -10.31 12.47 -1.90
CA TRP A 85 -9.58 11.88 -3.03
C TRP A 85 -10.00 12.48 -4.38
N ALA A 86 -11.19 13.08 -4.46
CA ALA A 86 -11.70 13.70 -5.68
C ALA A 86 -10.91 14.95 -6.06
N SER A 87 -10.50 15.76 -5.08
CA SER A 87 -9.72 16.98 -5.33
C SER A 87 -8.38 16.72 -6.02
N VAL A 88 -7.81 15.54 -5.84
CA VAL A 88 -6.55 15.12 -6.45
C VAL A 88 -6.75 14.12 -7.59
N GLY A 89 -7.99 13.70 -7.84
CA GLY A 89 -8.35 12.77 -8.91
C GLY A 89 -7.83 11.35 -8.70
N ALA A 90 -7.60 10.91 -7.48
CA ALA A 90 -7.12 9.56 -7.18
C ALA A 90 -8.12 8.50 -7.65
N GLN A 91 -7.65 7.50 -8.37
CA GLN A 91 -8.45 6.41 -8.93
C GLN A 91 -8.27 5.09 -8.18
N ILE A 92 -7.12 4.91 -7.56
CA ILE A 92 -6.80 3.78 -6.68
C ILE A 92 -6.29 4.35 -5.35
N VAL A 93 -6.70 3.74 -4.25
CA VAL A 93 -6.15 4.04 -2.93
C VAL A 93 -5.42 2.82 -2.39
N VAL A 94 -4.19 3.02 -1.95
CA VAL A 94 -3.45 2.02 -1.16
C VAL A 94 -3.73 2.32 0.32
N GLU A 95 -4.41 1.40 0.98
CA GLU A 95 -4.68 1.44 2.41
C GLU A 95 -3.51 0.77 3.16
N SER A 96 -2.66 1.57 3.77
CA SER A 96 -1.43 1.11 4.45
C SER A 96 -1.29 1.62 5.88
N THR A 97 -2.42 1.96 6.52
CA THR A 97 -2.43 2.35 7.94
C THR A 97 -2.30 1.16 8.89
N GLY A 98 -2.63 -0.06 8.43
CA GLY A 98 -2.78 -1.24 9.25
C GLY A 98 -4.03 -1.25 10.15
N ARG A 99 -4.89 -0.23 10.05
CA ARG A 99 -6.10 -0.07 10.89
C ARG A 99 -7.38 -0.46 10.17
N PHE A 100 -7.51 -0.10 8.89
CA PHE A 100 -8.72 -0.34 8.09
C PHE A 100 -8.54 -1.60 7.24
N THR A 101 -8.39 -2.74 7.92
CA THR A 101 -8.18 -4.06 7.30
C THR A 101 -9.47 -4.83 7.05
N ASP A 102 -10.62 -4.36 7.58
CA ASP A 102 -11.93 -4.87 7.16
C ASP A 102 -12.37 -4.14 5.89
N ALA A 103 -12.86 -4.90 4.92
CA ALA A 103 -13.33 -4.35 3.63
C ALA A 103 -14.42 -3.29 3.80
N LYS A 104 -15.27 -3.38 4.83
CA LYS A 104 -16.30 -2.38 5.12
C LYS A 104 -15.71 -1.02 5.44
N ASP A 105 -14.58 -1.00 6.15
CA ASP A 105 -13.90 0.23 6.49
C ASP A 105 -13.06 0.74 5.33
N ALA A 106 -12.34 -0.14 4.64
CA ALA A 106 -11.57 0.19 3.46
C ALA A 106 -12.44 0.69 2.30
N ALA A 107 -13.65 0.15 2.14
CA ALA A 107 -14.61 0.58 1.12
C ALA A 107 -15.07 2.04 1.30
N LYS A 108 -14.87 2.67 2.46
CA LYS A 108 -15.13 4.10 2.65
C LYS A 108 -14.32 4.98 1.71
N HIS A 109 -13.19 4.48 1.19
CA HIS A 109 -12.43 5.16 0.14
C HIS A 109 -13.08 5.10 -1.25
N LEU A 110 -13.99 4.14 -1.53
CA LEU A 110 -14.65 3.95 -2.83
C LEU A 110 -15.67 5.05 -3.10
N ARG A 111 -15.20 6.25 -3.30
CA ARG A 111 -16.02 7.44 -3.56
C ARG A 111 -15.44 8.27 -4.71
N GLY A 112 -16.31 8.99 -5.40
CA GLY A 112 -15.91 9.85 -6.52
C GLY A 112 -15.12 9.08 -7.59
N PRO A 113 -13.86 9.48 -7.88
CA PRO A 113 -13.05 8.83 -8.90
C PRO A 113 -12.41 7.51 -8.44
N VAL A 114 -12.38 7.21 -7.13
CA VAL A 114 -11.74 6.00 -6.60
C VAL A 114 -12.53 4.76 -6.98
N LYS A 115 -11.88 3.85 -7.70
CA LYS A 115 -12.49 2.61 -8.19
C LYS A 115 -11.98 1.36 -7.47
N LYS A 116 -10.78 1.43 -6.89
CA LYS A 116 -10.14 0.29 -6.24
C LYS A 116 -9.44 0.72 -4.96
N VAL A 117 -9.50 -0.16 -3.96
CA VAL A 117 -8.72 -0.04 -2.74
C VAL A 117 -7.83 -1.28 -2.61
N ILE A 118 -6.55 -1.08 -2.36
CA ILE A 118 -5.58 -2.15 -2.12
C ILE A 118 -5.14 -2.06 -0.66
N ILE A 119 -5.51 -3.04 0.13
CA ILE A 119 -5.09 -3.14 1.54
C ILE A 119 -3.72 -3.83 1.58
N SER A 120 -2.72 -3.18 2.14
CA SER A 120 -1.33 -3.66 2.23
C SER A 120 -1.10 -4.65 3.37
N ALA A 121 -2.13 -5.33 3.83
CA ALA A 121 -2.13 -6.25 4.96
C ALA A 121 -3.16 -7.37 4.74
N PRO A 122 -3.14 -8.46 5.54
CA PRO A 122 -4.25 -9.40 5.57
C PRO A 122 -5.55 -8.66 5.87
N ALA A 123 -6.58 -8.95 5.10
CA ALA A 123 -7.86 -8.28 5.22
C ALA A 123 -8.96 -9.23 5.71
N LYS A 124 -10.15 -8.67 5.99
CA LYS A 124 -11.38 -9.41 6.26
C LYS A 124 -12.46 -8.92 5.30
N ASN A 125 -13.25 -9.85 4.81
CA ASN A 125 -14.39 -9.57 3.92
C ASN A 125 -14.00 -8.86 2.60
N GLU A 126 -12.73 -8.91 2.21
CA GLU A 126 -12.25 -8.39 0.94
C GLU A 126 -12.78 -9.21 -0.25
N ASP A 127 -12.82 -8.59 -1.43
CA ASP A 127 -13.30 -9.26 -2.64
C ASP A 127 -12.30 -10.35 -3.10
N VAL A 128 -11.01 -10.10 -2.91
CA VAL A 128 -9.94 -11.04 -3.26
C VAL A 128 -8.65 -10.73 -2.51
N THR A 129 -7.94 -11.78 -2.10
CA THR A 129 -6.55 -11.68 -1.64
C THR A 129 -5.63 -12.16 -2.76
N LEU A 130 -4.64 -11.35 -3.12
CA LEU A 130 -3.72 -11.63 -4.22
C LEU A 130 -2.27 -11.70 -3.76
N VAL A 131 -1.56 -12.70 -4.29
CA VAL A 131 -0.10 -12.80 -4.24
C VAL A 131 0.42 -12.90 -5.66
N LEU A 132 1.21 -11.93 -6.10
CA LEU A 132 1.71 -11.86 -7.47
C LEU A 132 2.53 -13.10 -7.84
N GLY A 133 2.30 -13.65 -9.03
CA GLY A 133 2.91 -14.88 -9.51
C GLY A 133 2.32 -16.16 -8.92
N VAL A 134 1.37 -16.05 -7.98
CA VAL A 134 0.70 -17.21 -7.36
C VAL A 134 -0.74 -17.32 -7.84
N ASN A 135 -1.55 -16.30 -7.63
CA ASN A 135 -2.97 -16.32 -7.93
C ASN A 135 -3.48 -15.02 -8.56
N ASP A 136 -2.63 -14.23 -9.16
CA ASP A 136 -3.00 -12.98 -9.83
C ASP A 136 -4.01 -13.17 -10.97
N SER A 137 -4.08 -14.37 -11.56
CA SER A 137 -5.12 -14.73 -12.52
C SER A 137 -6.55 -14.76 -11.94
N MET A 138 -6.68 -14.78 -10.61
CA MET A 138 -8.00 -14.70 -9.96
C MET A 138 -8.57 -13.27 -9.97
N TYR A 139 -7.76 -12.26 -10.31
CA TYR A 139 -8.23 -10.89 -10.32
C TYR A 139 -9.23 -10.63 -11.43
N ASP A 140 -10.43 -10.22 -11.05
CA ASP A 140 -11.47 -9.76 -11.96
C ASP A 140 -11.71 -8.25 -11.75
N PRO A 141 -11.29 -7.39 -12.68
CA PRO A 141 -11.44 -5.94 -12.53
C PRO A 141 -12.88 -5.46 -12.44
N ALA A 142 -13.84 -6.25 -12.91
CA ALA A 142 -15.25 -5.89 -12.85
C ALA A 142 -15.88 -6.19 -11.48
N LYS A 143 -15.33 -7.14 -10.73
CA LYS A 143 -15.90 -7.60 -9.46
C LYS A 143 -15.10 -7.17 -8.23
N HIS A 144 -13.75 -7.16 -8.32
CA HIS A 144 -12.88 -6.96 -7.18
C HIS A 144 -12.51 -5.50 -7.02
N ASN A 145 -13.10 -4.83 -6.05
CA ASN A 145 -12.88 -3.41 -5.75
C ASN A 145 -12.06 -3.20 -4.48
N VAL A 146 -12.21 -4.10 -3.48
CA VAL A 146 -11.38 -4.13 -2.27
C VAL A 146 -10.49 -5.37 -2.31
N ILE A 147 -9.20 -5.13 -2.46
CA ILE A 147 -8.19 -6.17 -2.72
C ILE A 147 -7.23 -6.20 -1.54
N SER A 148 -6.92 -7.38 -1.02
CA SER A 148 -5.82 -7.56 -0.08
C SER A 148 -4.55 -8.00 -0.81
N ASN A 149 -3.42 -7.40 -0.45
CA ASN A 149 -2.10 -7.85 -0.89
C ASN A 149 -1.52 -8.95 0.04
N ALA A 150 -2.35 -9.62 0.83
CA ALA A 150 -1.97 -10.64 1.80
C ALA A 150 -0.96 -10.13 2.88
N SER A 151 -0.31 -11.04 3.59
CA SER A 151 0.72 -10.72 4.58
C SER A 151 2.12 -10.77 3.98
N CYS A 152 3.09 -10.16 4.67
CA CYS A 152 4.51 -10.31 4.35
C CYS A 152 4.94 -11.77 4.37
N THR A 153 4.47 -12.55 5.36
CA THR A 153 4.74 -14.00 5.46
C THR A 153 4.14 -14.74 4.28
N THR A 154 2.90 -14.42 3.88
CA THR A 154 2.26 -15.06 2.73
C THR A 154 3.00 -14.73 1.42
N ASN A 155 3.40 -13.47 1.22
CA ASN A 155 4.17 -13.08 0.03
C ASN A 155 5.56 -13.73 -0.02
N CYS A 156 6.16 -14.03 1.14
CA CYS A 156 7.41 -14.78 1.23
C CYS A 156 7.21 -16.27 0.87
N LEU A 157 6.22 -16.92 1.48
CA LEU A 157 6.07 -18.38 1.45
C LEU A 157 5.34 -18.87 0.19
N ALA A 158 4.24 -18.22 -0.21
CA ALA A 158 3.37 -18.75 -1.24
C ALA A 158 4.06 -18.93 -2.61
N PRO A 159 4.92 -18.03 -3.10
CA PRO A 159 5.66 -18.24 -4.33
C PRO A 159 6.61 -19.46 -4.26
N VAL A 160 7.28 -19.64 -3.12
CA VAL A 160 8.18 -20.78 -2.90
C VAL A 160 7.39 -22.10 -2.90
N VAL A 161 6.30 -22.14 -2.15
CA VAL A 161 5.40 -23.29 -2.08
C VAL A 161 4.82 -23.61 -3.46
N LYS A 162 4.42 -22.59 -4.22
CA LYS A 162 3.92 -22.79 -5.58
C LYS A 162 4.96 -23.46 -6.47
N VAL A 163 6.21 -22.98 -6.48
CA VAL A 163 7.28 -23.58 -7.29
C VAL A 163 7.50 -25.04 -6.89
N LEU A 164 7.57 -25.33 -5.61
CA LEU A 164 7.76 -26.70 -5.11
C LEU A 164 6.59 -27.61 -5.48
N ASN A 165 5.37 -27.11 -5.29
CA ASN A 165 4.17 -27.89 -5.61
C ASN A 165 4.02 -28.17 -7.09
N ASP A 166 4.27 -27.18 -7.95
CA ASP A 166 4.12 -27.30 -9.40
C ASP A 166 5.16 -28.29 -10.00
N ASN A 167 6.33 -28.44 -9.38
CA ASN A 167 7.39 -29.31 -9.89
C ASN A 167 7.45 -30.69 -9.22
N PHE A 168 7.09 -30.81 -7.95
CA PHE A 168 7.29 -32.04 -7.17
C PHE A 168 6.01 -32.57 -6.53
N GLY A 169 4.97 -31.75 -6.42
CA GLY A 169 3.76 -32.07 -5.68
C GLY A 169 4.01 -32.06 -4.16
N ILE A 170 3.17 -31.36 -3.39
CA ILE A 170 3.24 -31.32 -1.93
C ILE A 170 2.02 -32.03 -1.36
N GLN A 171 2.23 -33.08 -0.60
CA GLN A 171 1.14 -33.77 0.10
C GLN A 171 0.83 -33.14 1.45
N LYS A 172 1.87 -32.75 2.20
CA LYS A 172 1.78 -32.08 3.50
C LYS A 172 3.11 -31.44 3.85
N GLY A 173 3.08 -30.45 4.72
CA GLY A 173 4.27 -29.76 5.20
C GLY A 173 3.98 -29.00 6.48
N SER A 174 5.04 -28.47 7.08
CA SER A 174 4.98 -27.50 8.18
C SER A 174 5.85 -26.30 7.86
N MET A 175 5.51 -25.15 8.40
CA MET A 175 6.28 -23.92 8.25
C MET A 175 6.61 -23.34 9.62
N THR A 176 7.86 -22.92 9.78
CA THR A 176 8.30 -22.12 10.92
C THR A 176 8.84 -20.80 10.37
N THR A 177 8.39 -19.68 10.94
CA THR A 177 8.93 -18.37 10.59
C THR A 177 9.69 -17.76 11.75
N ILE A 178 10.82 -17.13 11.45
CA ILE A 178 11.55 -16.24 12.35
C ILE A 178 11.31 -14.84 11.81
N HIS A 179 10.56 -14.04 12.55
CA HIS A 179 10.01 -12.79 12.06
C HIS A 179 10.34 -11.62 12.97
N SER A 180 10.65 -10.46 12.40
CA SER A 180 10.71 -9.22 13.16
C SER A 180 9.34 -8.89 13.72
N TYR A 181 9.26 -8.28 14.90
CA TYR A 181 7.99 -7.79 15.43
C TYR A 181 7.39 -6.72 14.52
N THR A 182 6.08 -6.66 14.50
CA THR A 182 5.28 -5.68 13.76
C THR A 182 4.31 -4.97 14.72
N ASN A 183 3.78 -3.82 14.31
CA ASN A 183 2.99 -2.95 15.19
C ASN A 183 1.68 -3.59 15.70
N ASP A 184 1.18 -4.60 15.03
CA ASP A 184 -0.02 -5.35 15.41
C ASP A 184 0.21 -6.36 16.54
N GLN A 185 1.45 -6.61 16.92
CA GLN A 185 1.80 -7.60 17.95
C GLN A 185 1.80 -7.07 19.38
N ASN A 186 1.55 -5.78 19.60
CA ASN A 186 1.50 -5.16 20.94
C ASN A 186 2.74 -5.49 21.81
N VAL A 187 3.93 -5.44 21.24
CA VAL A 187 5.17 -5.80 21.94
C VAL A 187 5.78 -4.62 22.70
N LEU A 188 5.35 -3.39 22.36
CA LEU A 188 5.80 -2.13 22.94
C LEU A 188 4.61 -1.32 23.44
#